data_8098ebd50112faf599f5c6f7489141b3
#
_entry.id   8098ebd50112faf599f5c6f7489141b3
#
_cell.length_a   1.000
_cell.length_b   1.000
_cell.length_c   1.000
_cell.angle_alpha   90.00
_cell.angle_beta   90.00
_cell.angle_gamma   90.00
#
_symmetry.space_group_name_H-M   'P 1'
#
loop_
_entity.id
_entity.type
_entity.pdbx_description
1 polymer ?
#
loop_
_entity_poly.entity_id
_entity_poly.type
_entity_poly.pdbx_seq_one_letter_code
_entity_poly.pdbx_strand_id
1 'polypeptide(L)'
;MKLAIPCTSCFFLLPDGQRGLNSPQPTSLRELGNTSLYDITCDRGHQQRGWLTNHKFEILFESGINALKDEYYREAVTSFAVALERFYEFSIILFLMDNFFDERQVQRGPDTLPKFGKFWNGTLKQSERQIGAFCSLYINEFGQIPLLFDESELRNKVIHAGYIPSCKQALDFGEGVNKSIKEFCKKYDEKDVGRPYKRASYVQRASIVLDMLKLKLPLPTNYGHMTKVPLFIDATSDSYFNGSISVADYVASMSIL
;
A
#
# COMPACT_ATOMS: atom_id res chain seq x y z
N MET A 1 -1.68 -1.53 -14.49
CA MET A 1 -1.01 -0.27 -14.12
C MET A 1 0.49 -0.43 -14.30
N LYS A 2 1.16 0.60 -14.79
CA LYS A 2 2.63 0.63 -14.92
C LYS A 2 3.18 1.68 -13.98
N LEU A 3 4.23 1.36 -13.24
CA LEU A 3 4.95 2.31 -12.40
C LEU A 3 6.36 2.56 -12.93
N ALA A 4 6.82 3.79 -12.75
CA ALA A 4 8.19 4.18 -13.01
C ALA A 4 9.06 3.72 -11.83
N ILE A 5 9.88 2.70 -12.04
CA ILE A 5 10.74 2.15 -10.98
C ILE A 5 12.18 2.60 -11.22
N PRO A 6 12.80 3.34 -10.28
CA PRO A 6 14.15 3.85 -10.44
C PRO A 6 15.19 2.73 -10.44
N CYS A 7 16.23 2.89 -11.27
CA CYS A 7 17.39 2.01 -11.26
C CYS A 7 18.38 2.48 -10.18
N THR A 8 18.57 1.69 -9.14
CA THR A 8 19.49 2.02 -8.03
C THR A 8 20.95 2.04 -8.48
N SER A 9 21.36 1.21 -9.43
CA SER A 9 22.71 1.27 -9.99
C SER A 9 22.98 2.61 -10.69
N CYS A 10 21.99 3.13 -11.44
CA CYS A 10 22.11 4.45 -12.04
C CYS A 10 22.15 5.55 -10.97
N PHE A 11 21.39 5.40 -9.88
CA PHE A 11 21.38 6.36 -8.78
C PHE A 11 22.77 6.47 -8.12
N PHE A 12 23.43 5.34 -7.86
CA PHE A 12 24.77 5.35 -7.25
C PHE A 12 25.87 5.83 -8.19
N LEU A 13 25.64 5.84 -9.50
CA LEU A 13 26.60 6.37 -10.48
C LEU A 13 26.49 7.89 -10.64
N LEU A 14 25.49 8.54 -10.05
CA LEU A 14 25.40 10.00 -10.05
C LEU A 14 26.46 10.61 -9.12
N PRO A 15 27.08 11.75 -9.49
CA PRO A 15 27.95 12.50 -8.59
C PRO A 15 27.26 12.84 -7.27
N ASP A 16 27.98 12.88 -6.17
CA ASP A 16 27.42 13.06 -4.82
C ASP A 16 26.50 14.27 -4.67
N GLY A 17 26.74 15.36 -5.37
CA GLY A 17 25.86 16.55 -5.37
C GLY A 17 24.56 16.40 -6.17
N GLN A 18 24.39 15.32 -6.93
CA GLN A 18 23.23 15.07 -7.78
C GLN A 18 22.32 13.95 -7.25
N ARG A 19 22.62 13.35 -6.11
CA ARG A 19 21.89 12.24 -5.49
C ARG A 19 20.69 12.69 -4.65
N GLY A 20 20.13 13.86 -4.90
CA GLY A 20 18.93 14.35 -4.20
C GLY A 20 17.65 13.63 -4.63
N LEU A 21 16.61 13.72 -3.79
CA LEU A 21 15.28 13.14 -4.07
C LEU A 21 14.65 13.66 -5.38
N ASN A 22 15.07 14.83 -5.85
CA ASN A 22 14.57 15.48 -7.07
C ASN A 22 15.48 15.27 -8.30
N SER A 23 16.52 14.43 -8.20
CA SER A 23 17.40 14.17 -9.34
C SER A 23 16.67 13.30 -10.36
N PRO A 24 16.71 13.66 -11.68
CA PRO A 24 16.13 12.82 -12.71
C PRO A 24 16.86 11.47 -12.70
N GLN A 25 16.15 10.43 -12.28
CA GLN A 25 16.69 9.08 -12.25
C GLN A 25 16.21 8.34 -13.50
N PRO A 26 17.10 7.57 -14.17
CA PRO A 26 16.66 6.64 -15.19
C PRO A 26 15.62 5.71 -14.61
N THR A 27 14.42 5.76 -15.14
CA THR A 27 13.30 4.94 -14.67
C THR A 27 12.90 3.98 -15.76
N SER A 28 12.47 2.79 -15.38
CA SER A 28 11.81 1.88 -16.31
C SER A 28 10.36 1.68 -15.93
N LEU A 29 9.46 1.81 -16.90
CA LEU A 29 8.05 1.50 -16.72
C LEU A 29 7.88 -0.01 -16.65
N ARG A 30 7.31 -0.49 -15.54
CA ARG A 30 7.04 -1.92 -15.34
C ARG A 30 5.59 -2.16 -14.98
N GLU A 31 5.07 -3.26 -15.50
CA GLU A 31 3.77 -3.76 -15.09
C GLU A 31 3.86 -4.30 -13.66
N LEU A 32 2.91 -3.89 -12.84
CA LEU A 32 2.79 -4.39 -11.49
C LEU A 32 2.17 -5.79 -11.52
N GLY A 33 2.89 -6.74 -10.96
CA GLY A 33 2.40 -8.08 -10.69
C GLY A 33 1.70 -8.19 -9.34
N ASN A 34 1.35 -9.42 -8.97
CA ASN A 34 0.78 -9.73 -7.65
C ASN A 34 1.83 -9.83 -6.53
N THR A 35 3.09 -9.73 -6.85
CA THR A 35 4.21 -9.78 -5.90
C THR A 35 4.91 -8.43 -5.82
N SER A 36 5.51 -8.15 -4.67
CA SER A 36 6.34 -6.95 -4.49
C SER A 36 7.72 -7.08 -5.14
N LEU A 37 8.06 -8.27 -5.65
CA LEU A 37 9.34 -8.54 -6.30
C LEU A 37 9.28 -8.18 -7.78
N TYR A 38 10.31 -7.52 -8.28
CA TYR A 38 10.44 -7.19 -9.70
C TYR A 38 11.89 -7.31 -10.19
N ASP A 39 12.03 -7.68 -11.44
CA ASP A 39 13.31 -7.64 -12.17
C ASP A 39 13.29 -6.45 -13.13
N ILE A 40 14.32 -5.60 -13.07
CA ILE A 40 14.44 -4.44 -13.94
C ILE A 40 15.70 -4.57 -14.80
N THR A 41 15.56 -4.19 -16.06
CA THR A 41 16.68 -3.80 -16.92
C THR A 41 16.45 -2.36 -17.31
N CYS A 42 17.30 -1.44 -16.87
CA CYS A 42 17.17 -0.02 -17.22
C CYS A 42 17.73 0.25 -18.63
N ASP A 43 17.49 1.45 -19.15
CA ASP A 43 17.92 1.87 -20.50
C ASP A 43 19.46 1.85 -20.68
N ARG A 44 20.21 1.86 -19.56
CA ARG A 44 21.68 1.71 -19.57
C ARG A 44 22.14 0.25 -19.44
N GLY A 45 21.23 -0.71 -19.48
CA GLY A 45 21.51 -2.15 -19.44
C GLY A 45 21.78 -2.71 -18.04
N HIS A 46 21.65 -1.94 -16.95
CA HIS A 46 21.79 -2.49 -15.61
C HIS A 46 20.63 -3.43 -15.30
N GLN A 47 20.96 -4.64 -14.90
CA GLN A 47 19.99 -5.63 -14.42
C GLN A 47 19.98 -5.64 -12.90
N GLN A 48 18.79 -5.52 -12.30
CA GLN A 48 18.64 -5.58 -10.86
C GLN A 48 17.33 -6.26 -10.48
N ARG A 49 17.35 -6.94 -9.33
CA ARG A 49 16.18 -7.44 -8.66
C ARG A 49 15.90 -6.56 -7.46
N GLY A 50 14.66 -6.10 -7.32
CA GLY A 50 14.27 -5.19 -6.28
C GLY A 50 12.91 -5.53 -5.67
N TRP A 51 12.60 -4.84 -4.60
CA TRP A 51 11.35 -4.94 -3.85
C TRP A 51 10.64 -3.60 -3.86
N LEU A 52 9.39 -3.61 -4.27
CA LEU A 52 8.53 -2.43 -4.14
C LEU A 52 8.05 -2.34 -2.69
N THR A 53 8.35 -1.22 -2.05
CA THR A 53 7.99 -1.00 -0.65
C THR A 53 6.61 -0.36 -0.47
N ASN A 54 5.94 -0.02 -1.54
CA ASN A 54 4.56 0.43 -1.49
C ASN A 54 3.62 -0.69 -1.05
N HIS A 55 2.70 -0.37 -0.15
CA HIS A 55 1.68 -1.32 0.26
C HIS A 55 0.63 -1.51 -0.84
N LYS A 56 0.02 -2.69 -0.85
CA LYS A 56 -0.96 -3.03 -1.89
C LYS A 56 -2.13 -2.06 -1.95
N PHE A 57 -2.57 -1.54 -0.80
CA PHE A 57 -3.66 -0.56 -0.76
C PHE A 57 -3.26 0.78 -1.36
N GLU A 58 -2.01 1.23 -1.21
CA GLU A 58 -1.48 2.45 -1.82
C GLU A 58 -1.52 2.35 -3.35
N ILE A 59 -1.04 1.23 -3.88
CA ILE A 59 -1.02 0.95 -5.33
C ILE A 59 -2.43 0.89 -5.92
N LEU A 60 -3.36 0.25 -5.20
CA LEU A 60 -4.75 0.15 -5.63
C LEU A 60 -5.47 1.49 -5.58
N PHE A 61 -5.16 2.31 -4.58
CA PHE A 61 -5.71 3.66 -4.49
C PHE A 61 -5.22 4.52 -5.67
N GLU A 62 -3.93 4.47 -5.99
CA GLU A 62 -3.36 5.15 -7.16
C GLU A 62 -3.98 4.67 -8.47
N SER A 63 -4.31 3.38 -8.57
CA SER A 63 -5.07 2.86 -9.72
C SER A 63 -6.46 3.51 -9.84
N GLY A 64 -7.12 3.78 -8.70
CA GLY A 64 -8.38 4.52 -8.67
C GLY A 64 -8.23 5.98 -9.10
N ILE A 65 -7.15 6.64 -8.66
CA ILE A 65 -6.80 8.01 -9.10
C ILE A 65 -6.61 8.05 -10.63
N ASN A 66 -5.82 7.14 -11.18
CA ASN A 66 -5.60 7.09 -12.63
C ASN A 66 -6.90 6.81 -13.39
N ALA A 67 -7.76 5.94 -12.88
CA ALA A 67 -9.07 5.68 -13.47
C ALA A 67 -9.98 6.93 -13.42
N LEU A 68 -9.95 7.72 -12.35
CA LEU A 68 -10.65 9.02 -12.26
C LEU A 68 -10.13 10.00 -13.33
N LYS A 69 -8.81 10.12 -13.47
CA LYS A 69 -8.17 10.98 -14.46
C LYS A 69 -8.61 10.63 -15.87
N ASP A 70 -8.70 9.33 -16.16
CA ASP A 70 -9.09 8.80 -17.47
C ASP A 70 -10.62 8.66 -17.62
N GLU A 71 -11.41 9.23 -16.69
CA GLU A 71 -12.89 9.23 -16.66
C GLU A 71 -13.54 7.84 -16.57
N TYR A 72 -12.79 6.82 -16.12
CA TYR A 72 -13.30 5.47 -15.87
C TYR A 72 -13.85 5.37 -14.45
N TYR A 73 -14.99 6.03 -14.18
CA TYR A 73 -15.54 6.19 -12.82
C TYR A 73 -15.92 4.89 -12.13
N ARG A 74 -16.39 3.90 -12.88
CA ARG A 74 -16.70 2.57 -12.35
C ARG A 74 -15.45 1.86 -11.85
N GLU A 75 -14.40 1.89 -12.62
CA GLU A 75 -13.09 1.34 -12.31
C GLU A 75 -12.44 2.06 -11.14
N ALA A 76 -12.62 3.38 -11.05
CA ALA A 76 -12.16 4.19 -9.93
C ALA A 76 -12.80 3.75 -8.61
N VAL A 77 -14.14 3.69 -8.54
CA VAL A 77 -14.86 3.20 -7.33
C VAL A 77 -14.44 1.79 -6.97
N THR A 78 -14.32 0.90 -7.94
CA THR A 78 -13.89 -0.49 -7.71
C THR A 78 -12.47 -0.53 -7.11
N SER A 79 -11.54 0.25 -7.65
CA SER A 79 -10.15 0.31 -7.19
C SER A 79 -10.06 0.89 -5.78
N PHE A 80 -10.78 1.96 -5.47
CA PHE A 80 -10.83 2.53 -4.12
C PHE A 80 -11.45 1.57 -3.10
N ALA A 81 -12.50 0.85 -3.46
CA ALA A 81 -13.12 -0.14 -2.59
C ALA A 81 -12.15 -1.27 -2.24
N VAL A 82 -11.42 -1.80 -3.23
CA VAL A 82 -10.42 -2.85 -3.00
C VAL A 82 -9.22 -2.29 -2.23
N ALA A 83 -8.84 -1.02 -2.45
CA ALA A 83 -7.81 -0.36 -1.66
C ALA A 83 -8.18 -0.32 -0.18
N LEU A 84 -9.42 0.06 0.16
CA LEU A 84 -9.91 0.07 1.54
C LEU A 84 -9.90 -1.33 2.17
N GLU A 85 -10.32 -2.37 1.46
CA GLU A 85 -10.22 -3.75 1.95
C GLU A 85 -8.77 -4.17 2.24
N ARG A 86 -7.84 -3.82 1.35
CA ARG A 86 -6.40 -4.11 1.57
C ARG A 86 -5.81 -3.25 2.69
N PHE A 87 -6.35 -2.08 2.94
CA PHE A 87 -5.98 -1.26 4.08
C PHE A 87 -6.43 -1.88 5.41
N TYR A 88 -7.64 -2.45 5.50
CA TYR A 88 -8.05 -3.21 6.68
C TYR A 88 -7.14 -4.42 6.92
N GLU A 89 -6.79 -5.17 5.87
CA GLU A 89 -5.82 -6.25 5.95
C GLU A 89 -4.48 -5.78 6.53
N PHE A 90 -3.94 -4.69 6.00
CA PHE A 90 -2.71 -4.06 6.47
C PHE A 90 -2.81 -3.66 7.95
N SER A 91 -3.90 -3.02 8.35
CA SER A 91 -4.11 -2.54 9.72
C SER A 91 -4.21 -3.69 10.72
N ILE A 92 -4.90 -4.78 10.37
CA ILE A 92 -4.97 -5.99 11.21
C ILE A 92 -3.57 -6.56 11.43
N ILE A 93 -2.77 -6.65 10.36
CA ILE A 93 -1.39 -7.14 10.47
C ILE A 93 -0.58 -6.23 11.37
N LEU A 94 -0.73 -4.89 11.26
CA LEU A 94 -0.06 -3.93 12.14
C LEU A 94 -0.39 -4.19 13.62
N PHE A 95 -1.67 -4.34 13.96
CA PHE A 95 -2.08 -4.62 15.35
C PHE A 95 -1.55 -5.95 15.88
N LEU A 96 -1.41 -6.94 15.01
CA LEU A 96 -0.93 -8.26 15.39
C LEU A 96 0.60 -8.37 15.43
N MET A 97 1.31 -7.40 14.86
CA MET A 97 2.78 -7.46 14.74
C MET A 97 3.48 -7.61 16.09
N ASP A 98 3.05 -6.87 17.11
CA ASP A 98 3.68 -6.92 18.43
C ASP A 98 3.55 -8.29 19.11
N ASN A 99 2.47 -9.01 18.81
CA ASN A 99 2.19 -10.31 19.42
C ASN A 99 2.79 -11.49 18.64
N PHE A 100 3.00 -11.33 17.32
CA PHE A 100 3.44 -12.43 16.46
C PHE A 100 4.83 -12.23 15.87
N PHE A 101 5.32 -10.99 15.83
CA PHE A 101 6.55 -10.66 15.12
C PHE A 101 7.49 -9.85 16.03
N ASP A 102 8.08 -10.48 17.03
CA ASP A 102 9.25 -9.92 17.71
C ASP A 102 10.35 -9.67 16.66
N GLU A 103 11.06 -8.53 16.77
CA GLU A 103 12.18 -8.18 15.87
C GLU A 103 13.18 -9.33 15.69
N ARG A 104 13.37 -10.14 16.72
CA ARG A 104 14.25 -11.31 16.73
C ARG A 104 13.66 -12.50 15.99
N GLN A 105 12.33 -12.61 15.93
CA GLN A 105 11.64 -13.74 15.27
C GLN A 105 11.50 -13.52 13.77
N VAL A 106 11.31 -12.29 13.30
CA VAL A 106 11.34 -11.96 11.86
C VAL A 106 12.73 -12.25 11.29
N GLN A 107 13.78 -12.06 12.09
CA GLN A 107 15.15 -12.42 11.72
C GLN A 107 15.44 -13.93 11.84
N ARG A 108 14.71 -14.67 12.71
CA ARG A 108 15.00 -16.06 13.06
C ARG A 108 14.08 -17.10 12.46
N GLY A 109 12.93 -16.73 11.88
CA GLY A 109 11.91 -17.74 11.77
C GLY A 109 11.24 -17.97 10.43
N PRO A 110 11.68 -18.97 9.63
CA PRO A 110 10.84 -19.50 8.57
C PRO A 110 9.55 -20.16 9.07
N ASP A 111 9.42 -20.46 10.37
CA ASP A 111 8.31 -21.27 10.90
C ASP A 111 7.06 -20.47 11.30
N THR A 112 7.21 -19.21 11.73
CA THR A 112 6.08 -18.39 12.19
C THR A 112 5.24 -17.85 11.04
N LEU A 113 5.88 -17.40 9.96
CA LEU A 113 5.22 -16.84 8.78
C LEU A 113 4.30 -17.84 8.05
N PRO A 114 4.69 -19.11 7.82
CA PRO A 114 3.82 -20.11 7.22
C PRO A 114 2.59 -20.42 8.08
N LYS A 115 2.73 -20.46 9.42
CA LYS A 115 1.61 -20.66 10.35
C LYS A 115 0.65 -19.48 10.31
N PHE A 116 1.17 -18.25 10.32
CA PHE A 116 0.36 -17.05 10.18
C PHE A 116 -0.35 -17.00 8.83
N GLY A 117 0.33 -17.30 7.72
CA GLY A 117 -0.28 -17.35 6.40
C GLY A 117 -1.40 -18.41 6.30
N LYS A 118 -1.24 -19.58 6.94
CA LYS A 118 -2.27 -20.60 7.01
C LYS A 118 -3.49 -20.13 7.82
N PHE A 119 -3.26 -19.50 8.97
CA PHE A 119 -4.32 -18.88 9.79
C PHE A 119 -5.04 -17.78 9.00
N TRP A 120 -4.30 -16.87 8.38
CA TRP A 120 -4.85 -15.79 7.58
C TRP A 120 -5.76 -16.29 6.47
N ASN A 121 -5.27 -17.19 5.64
CA ASN A 121 -6.02 -17.76 4.51
C ASN A 121 -7.25 -18.57 4.96
N GLY A 122 -7.18 -19.23 6.10
CA GLY A 122 -8.27 -20.01 6.63
C GLY A 122 -9.36 -19.20 7.36
N THR A 123 -9.00 -18.05 7.92
CA THR A 123 -9.86 -17.32 8.87
C THR A 123 -10.23 -15.93 8.39
N LEU A 124 -9.27 -15.16 7.86
CA LEU A 124 -9.44 -13.74 7.57
C LEU A 124 -9.50 -13.40 6.07
N LYS A 125 -9.77 -14.39 5.21
CA LYS A 125 -9.80 -14.17 3.76
C LYS A 125 -11.01 -13.37 3.28
N GLN A 126 -12.14 -13.42 4.00
CA GLN A 126 -13.38 -12.73 3.63
C GLN A 126 -13.38 -11.29 4.14
N SER A 127 -13.84 -10.33 3.32
CA SER A 127 -13.82 -8.91 3.63
C SER A 127 -14.62 -8.55 4.89
N GLU A 128 -15.78 -9.17 5.10
CA GLU A 128 -16.61 -8.95 6.30
C GLU A 128 -15.88 -9.39 7.59
N ARG A 129 -15.13 -10.48 7.53
CA ARG A 129 -14.32 -10.94 8.66
C ARG A 129 -13.14 -10.01 8.93
N GLN A 130 -12.55 -9.45 7.87
CA GLN A 130 -11.49 -8.45 8.00
C GLN A 130 -12.00 -7.17 8.66
N ILE A 131 -13.15 -6.65 8.25
CA ILE A 131 -13.76 -5.47 8.87
C ILE A 131 -14.06 -5.72 10.34
N GLY A 132 -14.67 -6.87 10.69
CA GLY A 132 -14.94 -7.24 12.08
C GLY A 132 -13.68 -7.36 12.93
N ALA A 133 -12.63 -7.98 12.40
CA ALA A 133 -11.34 -8.10 13.09
C ALA A 133 -10.68 -6.72 13.26
N PHE A 134 -10.69 -5.88 12.22
CA PHE A 134 -10.18 -4.51 12.27
C PHE A 134 -10.88 -3.70 13.36
N CYS A 135 -12.23 -3.68 13.39
CA CYS A 135 -12.99 -2.95 14.39
C CYS A 135 -12.66 -3.43 15.82
N SER A 136 -12.60 -4.73 16.03
CA SER A 136 -12.29 -5.31 17.34
C SER A 136 -10.90 -4.94 17.83
N LEU A 137 -9.91 -5.02 16.96
CA LEU A 137 -8.53 -4.64 17.27
C LEU A 137 -8.38 -3.12 17.46
N TYR A 138 -9.07 -2.33 16.64
CA TYR A 138 -9.06 -0.87 16.76
C TYR A 138 -9.67 -0.41 18.10
N ILE A 139 -10.81 -0.96 18.51
CA ILE A 139 -11.45 -0.65 19.79
C ILE A 139 -10.54 -1.06 20.95
N ASN A 140 -9.94 -2.24 20.88
CA ASN A 140 -9.01 -2.71 21.91
C ASN A 140 -7.78 -1.80 22.03
N GLU A 141 -7.27 -1.28 20.91
CA GLU A 141 -6.04 -0.47 20.87
C GLU A 141 -6.29 0.98 21.27
N PHE A 142 -7.40 1.58 20.81
CA PHE A 142 -7.67 3.01 20.94
C PHE A 142 -8.83 3.35 21.89
N GLY A 143 -9.60 2.36 22.36
CA GLY A 143 -10.78 2.59 23.21
C GLY A 143 -11.92 3.34 22.51
N GLN A 144 -11.94 3.37 21.18
CA GLN A 144 -12.89 4.14 20.37
C GLN A 144 -13.38 3.32 19.20
N ILE A 145 -14.57 3.65 18.67
CA ILE A 145 -15.09 3.04 17.44
C ILE A 145 -14.36 3.68 16.24
N PRO A 146 -13.85 2.88 15.29
CA PRO A 146 -13.22 3.43 14.09
C PRO A 146 -14.22 4.20 13.23
N LEU A 147 -13.75 5.25 12.54
CA LEU A 147 -14.51 5.85 11.46
C LEU A 147 -14.50 4.88 10.28
N LEU A 148 -15.59 4.14 10.12
CA LEU A 148 -15.79 3.31 8.93
C LEU A 148 -16.38 4.18 7.83
N PHE A 149 -15.78 4.09 6.66
CA PHE A 149 -16.40 4.65 5.46
C PHE A 149 -17.43 3.65 4.95
N ASP A 150 -18.71 3.98 5.15
CA ASP A 150 -19.84 3.13 4.74
C ASP A 150 -20.47 3.65 3.45
N GLU A 151 -19.90 3.29 2.34
CA GLU A 151 -20.48 3.43 1.01
C GLU A 151 -20.73 2.04 0.38
N SER A 152 -21.09 1.07 1.22
CA SER A 152 -21.36 -0.30 0.81
C SER A 152 -22.46 -0.36 -0.26
N GLU A 153 -23.45 0.54 -0.19
CA GLU A 153 -24.53 0.61 -1.18
C GLU A 153 -24.02 1.00 -2.57
N LEU A 154 -23.24 2.07 -2.70
CA LEU A 154 -22.67 2.48 -3.98
C LEU A 154 -21.71 1.42 -4.52
N ARG A 155 -20.80 0.91 -3.67
CA ARG A 155 -19.89 -0.17 -4.03
C ARG A 155 -20.63 -1.39 -4.59
N ASN A 156 -21.68 -1.84 -3.90
CA ASN A 156 -22.44 -3.02 -4.31
C ASN A 156 -23.19 -2.80 -5.63
N LYS A 157 -23.78 -1.62 -5.83
CA LYS A 157 -24.39 -1.25 -7.12
C LYS A 157 -23.37 -1.27 -8.26
N VAL A 158 -22.18 -0.70 -8.04
CA VAL A 158 -21.12 -0.64 -9.04
C VAL A 158 -20.57 -2.02 -9.37
N ILE A 159 -20.25 -2.82 -8.36
CA ILE A 159 -19.59 -4.12 -8.56
C ILE A 159 -20.58 -5.18 -9.05
N HIS A 160 -21.77 -5.28 -8.42
CA HIS A 160 -22.69 -6.39 -8.63
C HIS A 160 -23.86 -6.07 -9.55
N ALA A 161 -24.33 -4.82 -9.59
CA ALA A 161 -25.47 -4.43 -10.42
C ALA A 161 -25.07 -3.69 -11.73
N GLY A 162 -23.77 -3.54 -12.02
CA GLY A 162 -23.30 -2.88 -13.25
C GLY A 162 -23.60 -1.37 -13.29
N TYR A 163 -23.83 -0.73 -12.14
CA TYR A 163 -24.07 0.70 -12.07
C TYR A 163 -22.85 1.50 -12.49
N ILE A 164 -23.05 2.54 -13.30
CA ILE A 164 -22.01 3.47 -13.72
C ILE A 164 -22.15 4.75 -12.89
N PRO A 165 -21.23 5.03 -11.95
CA PRO A 165 -21.28 6.22 -11.12
C PRO A 165 -20.92 7.48 -11.91
N SER A 166 -21.41 8.65 -11.46
CA SER A 166 -20.95 9.93 -11.96
C SER A 166 -19.53 10.26 -11.46
N CYS A 167 -18.88 11.22 -12.11
CA CYS A 167 -17.59 11.77 -11.65
C CYS A 167 -17.64 12.17 -10.18
N LYS A 168 -18.68 12.92 -9.78
CA LYS A 168 -18.88 13.36 -8.39
C LYS A 168 -18.97 12.18 -7.42
N GLN A 169 -19.74 11.14 -7.73
CA GLN A 169 -19.86 9.95 -6.89
C GLN A 169 -18.52 9.21 -6.74
N ALA A 170 -17.75 9.11 -7.81
CA ALA A 170 -16.46 8.45 -7.77
C ALA A 170 -15.42 9.27 -6.96
N LEU A 171 -15.43 10.60 -7.10
CA LEU A 171 -14.60 11.50 -6.29
C LEU A 171 -14.97 11.44 -4.82
N ASP A 172 -16.26 11.58 -4.47
CA ASP A 172 -16.75 11.54 -3.08
C ASP A 172 -16.39 10.20 -2.43
N PHE A 173 -16.45 9.10 -3.20
CA PHE A 173 -16.04 7.77 -2.74
C PHE A 173 -14.53 7.72 -2.44
N GLY A 174 -13.70 8.20 -3.37
CA GLY A 174 -12.25 8.26 -3.19
C GLY A 174 -11.84 9.11 -1.97
N GLU A 175 -12.49 10.27 -1.77
CA GLU A 175 -12.26 11.12 -0.60
C GLU A 175 -12.64 10.46 0.71
N GLY A 176 -13.76 9.74 0.75
CA GLY A 176 -14.18 8.98 1.92
C GLY A 176 -13.17 7.91 2.32
N VAL A 177 -12.69 7.15 1.35
CA VAL A 177 -11.62 6.15 1.56
C VAL A 177 -10.33 6.81 2.04
N ASN A 178 -9.90 7.90 1.38
CA ASN A 178 -8.72 8.66 1.76
C ASN A 178 -8.80 9.17 3.21
N LYS A 179 -9.94 9.75 3.58
CA LYS A 179 -10.18 10.25 4.93
C LYS A 179 -10.10 9.14 5.99
N SER A 180 -10.69 7.97 5.73
CA SER A 180 -10.64 6.83 6.66
C SER A 180 -9.21 6.33 6.87
N ILE A 181 -8.41 6.24 5.80
CA ILE A 181 -7.01 5.83 5.87
C ILE A 181 -6.19 6.86 6.66
N LYS A 182 -6.33 8.15 6.33
CA LYS A 182 -5.61 9.24 7.01
C LYS A 182 -5.91 9.29 8.50
N GLU A 183 -7.17 9.18 8.88
CA GLU A 183 -7.58 9.25 10.29
C GLU A 183 -7.01 8.09 11.11
N PHE A 184 -7.05 6.88 10.57
CA PHE A 184 -6.42 5.73 11.20
C PHE A 184 -4.92 5.95 11.40
N CYS A 185 -4.21 6.29 10.33
CA CYS A 185 -2.76 6.45 10.36
C CYS A 185 -2.35 7.56 11.34
N LYS A 186 -3.08 8.69 11.35
CA LYS A 186 -2.85 9.78 12.30
C LYS A 186 -3.02 9.31 13.75
N LYS A 187 -4.11 8.62 14.08
CA LYS A 187 -4.32 8.07 15.43
C LYS A 187 -3.27 7.06 15.82
N TYR A 188 -2.85 6.25 14.87
CA TYR A 188 -1.82 5.26 15.11
C TYR A 188 -0.46 5.92 15.41
N ASP A 189 -0.14 7.01 14.71
CA ASP A 189 1.07 7.80 14.90
C ASP A 189 1.07 8.57 16.24
N GLU A 190 -0.05 9.18 16.61
CA GLU A 190 -0.22 9.89 17.88
C GLU A 190 0.05 9.01 19.11
N LYS A 191 -0.29 7.72 19.03
CA LYS A 191 -0.08 6.79 20.15
C LYS A 191 1.35 6.30 20.27
N ASP A 192 2.07 6.23 19.19
CA ASP A 192 3.33 5.48 19.14
C ASP A 192 4.41 6.22 18.35
N VAL A 193 4.76 7.42 18.84
CA VAL A 193 5.77 8.30 18.24
C VAL A 193 7.03 7.50 17.85
N GLY A 194 7.26 7.32 16.56
CA GLY A 194 8.39 6.61 15.97
C GLY A 194 8.23 5.09 15.75
N ARG A 195 7.13 4.47 16.18
CA ARG A 195 6.87 3.03 15.96
C ARG A 195 6.07 2.69 14.69
N PRO A 196 5.17 3.54 14.15
CA PRO A 196 4.45 3.24 12.91
C PRO A 196 5.40 2.94 11.76
N TYR A 197 6.51 3.67 11.68
CA TYR A 197 7.53 3.47 10.67
C TYR A 197 8.20 2.09 10.76
N LYS A 198 8.50 1.63 11.97
CA LYS A 198 9.07 0.30 12.20
C LYS A 198 8.06 -0.78 11.82
N ARG A 199 6.81 -0.67 12.26
CA ARG A 199 5.76 -1.66 12.00
C ARG A 199 5.39 -1.75 10.53
N ALA A 200 5.23 -0.63 9.83
CA ALA A 200 5.02 -0.63 8.39
C ALA A 200 6.18 -1.32 7.65
N SER A 201 7.42 -1.09 8.07
CA SER A 201 8.59 -1.80 7.56
C SER A 201 8.54 -3.31 7.83
N TYR A 202 8.02 -3.74 9.00
CA TYR A 202 7.88 -5.16 9.32
C TYR A 202 6.81 -5.86 8.49
N VAL A 203 5.62 -5.26 8.35
CA VAL A 203 4.56 -5.81 7.50
C VAL A 203 5.06 -6.03 6.09
N GLN A 204 5.83 -5.08 5.59
CA GLN A 204 6.38 -5.18 4.27
C GLN A 204 7.44 -6.28 4.16
N ARG A 205 8.35 -6.39 5.12
CA ARG A 205 9.32 -7.48 5.16
C ARG A 205 8.61 -8.83 5.23
N ALA A 206 7.55 -8.95 6.03
CA ALA A 206 6.74 -10.15 6.10
C ALA A 206 6.07 -10.47 4.75
N SER A 207 5.52 -9.48 4.06
CA SER A 207 4.95 -9.64 2.72
C SER A 207 5.99 -10.10 1.70
N ILE A 208 7.19 -9.53 1.72
CA ILE A 208 8.31 -9.94 0.88
C ILE A 208 8.67 -11.41 1.13
N VAL A 209 8.81 -11.81 2.40
CA VAL A 209 9.13 -13.20 2.75
C VAL A 209 8.02 -14.14 2.29
N LEU A 210 6.73 -13.78 2.47
CA LEU A 210 5.62 -14.58 1.99
C LEU A 210 5.61 -14.72 0.47
N ASP A 211 5.92 -13.66 -0.26
CA ASP A 211 6.03 -13.71 -1.72
C ASP A 211 7.18 -14.62 -2.17
N MET A 212 8.32 -14.57 -1.49
CA MET A 212 9.46 -15.48 -1.79
C MET A 212 9.11 -16.94 -1.52
N LEU A 213 8.42 -17.23 -0.42
CA LEU A 213 7.97 -18.58 -0.12
C LEU A 213 6.98 -19.10 -1.19
N LYS A 214 6.07 -18.25 -1.68
CA LYS A 214 5.15 -18.60 -2.77
C LYS A 214 5.89 -18.87 -4.08
N LEU A 215 6.92 -18.09 -4.37
CA LEU A 215 7.74 -18.22 -5.59
C LEU A 215 8.82 -19.30 -5.48
N LYS A 216 8.96 -19.97 -4.31
CA LYS A 216 10.00 -20.95 -4.01
C LYS A 216 11.43 -20.41 -4.25
N LEU A 217 11.63 -19.12 -4.02
CA LEU A 217 12.92 -18.48 -4.10
C LEU A 217 13.69 -18.64 -2.78
N PRO A 218 15.03 -18.69 -2.82
CA PRO A 218 15.81 -18.67 -1.59
C PRO A 218 15.59 -17.34 -0.87
N LEU A 219 15.49 -17.39 0.47
CA LEU A 219 15.42 -16.19 1.28
C LEU A 219 16.66 -15.33 1.01
N PRO A 220 16.51 -14.02 0.74
CA PRO A 220 17.66 -13.18 0.49
C PRO A 220 18.49 -13.06 1.76
N THR A 221 19.78 -13.27 1.64
CA THR A 221 20.75 -12.98 2.71
C THR A 221 20.83 -11.47 2.99
N ASN A 222 20.53 -10.67 1.96
CA ASN A 222 20.30 -9.22 2.03
C ASN A 222 19.01 -8.91 1.29
N TYR A 223 18.17 -8.04 1.84
CA TYR A 223 16.87 -7.64 1.27
C TYR A 223 16.98 -6.84 -0.04
N GLY A 224 18.05 -6.99 -0.80
CA GLY A 224 18.24 -6.37 -2.10
C GLY A 224 17.98 -4.86 -2.09
N HIS A 225 17.68 -4.30 -3.25
CA HIS A 225 17.30 -2.90 -3.36
C HIS A 225 15.81 -2.73 -3.05
N MET A 226 15.50 -2.02 -1.98
CA MET A 226 14.13 -1.63 -1.64
C MET A 226 13.83 -0.30 -2.32
N THR A 227 12.75 -0.26 -3.09
CA THR A 227 12.36 0.95 -3.81
C THR A 227 10.93 1.33 -3.44
N LYS A 228 10.73 2.60 -3.12
CA LYS A 228 9.41 3.19 -2.95
C LYS A 228 9.13 4.13 -4.12
N VAL A 229 7.94 3.98 -4.70
CA VAL A 229 7.46 4.89 -5.74
C VAL A 229 6.55 5.91 -5.08
N PRO A 230 6.71 7.23 -5.33
CA PRO A 230 5.79 8.22 -4.80
C PRO A 230 4.39 7.97 -5.38
N LEU A 231 3.41 7.82 -4.50
CA LEU A 231 2.00 7.65 -4.82
C LEU A 231 1.20 8.67 -4.01
N PHE A 232 -0.06 8.89 -4.36
CA PHE A 232 -0.95 9.80 -3.64
C PHE A 232 -1.05 9.44 -2.14
N ILE A 233 -1.34 8.17 -1.84
CA ILE A 233 -1.26 7.67 -0.47
C ILE A 233 0.16 7.19 -0.22
N ASP A 234 0.80 7.77 0.79
CA ASP A 234 2.05 7.30 1.35
C ASP A 234 1.89 7.16 2.87
N ALA A 235 1.50 5.96 3.31
CA ALA A 235 1.25 5.65 4.71
C ALA A 235 2.49 5.76 5.63
N THR A 236 3.65 6.08 5.07
CA THR A 236 4.90 6.28 5.82
C THR A 236 5.43 7.71 5.73
N SER A 237 4.70 8.62 5.08
CA SER A 237 5.12 10.01 4.87
C SER A 237 4.38 10.97 5.78
N ASP A 238 5.11 11.73 6.59
CA ASP A 238 4.54 12.82 7.40
C ASP A 238 3.80 13.85 6.54
N SER A 239 4.27 14.08 5.31
CA SER A 239 3.63 15.01 4.38
C SER A 239 2.24 14.54 3.94
N TYR A 240 2.00 13.24 3.84
CA TYR A 240 0.68 12.69 3.54
C TYR A 240 -0.32 12.97 4.68
N PHE A 241 0.10 12.80 5.94
CA PHE A 241 -0.77 12.99 7.10
C PHE A 241 -1.04 14.47 7.40
N ASN A 242 -0.04 15.32 7.17
CA ASN A 242 -0.11 16.75 7.40
C ASN A 242 -0.55 17.53 6.15
N GLY A 243 -0.57 16.89 4.98
CA GLY A 243 -0.99 17.49 3.71
C GLY A 243 -2.52 17.63 3.60
N SER A 244 -2.96 18.75 3.04
CA SER A 244 -4.38 19.09 2.82
C SER A 244 -4.85 18.78 1.40
N ILE A 245 -4.05 18.08 0.58
CA ILE A 245 -4.42 17.79 -0.81
C ILE A 245 -5.61 16.84 -0.85
N SER A 246 -6.69 17.27 -1.51
CA SER A 246 -7.85 16.42 -1.81
C SER A 246 -7.57 15.51 -3.01
N VAL A 247 -8.37 14.45 -3.16
CA VAL A 247 -8.34 13.60 -4.36
C VAL A 247 -8.62 14.43 -5.61
N ALA A 248 -9.57 15.35 -5.53
CA ALA A 248 -9.94 16.23 -6.64
C ALA A 248 -8.77 17.12 -7.07
N ASP A 249 -8.09 17.78 -6.12
CA ASP A 249 -6.95 18.65 -6.41
C ASP A 249 -5.77 17.88 -7.01
N TYR A 250 -5.52 16.67 -6.51
CA TYR A 250 -4.46 15.81 -7.03
C TYR A 250 -4.73 15.37 -8.47
N VAL A 251 -5.97 14.92 -8.77
CA VAL A 251 -6.37 14.57 -10.14
C VAL A 251 -6.25 15.77 -11.07
N ALA A 252 -6.67 16.96 -10.64
CA ALA A 252 -6.53 18.18 -11.41
C ALA A 252 -5.08 18.52 -11.72
N SER A 253 -4.16 18.35 -10.74
CA SER A 253 -2.73 18.61 -10.93
C SER A 253 -2.08 17.69 -11.95
N MET A 254 -2.55 16.44 -12.08
CA MET A 254 -2.05 15.47 -13.07
C MET A 254 -2.46 15.79 -14.51
N SER A 255 -3.51 16.60 -14.68
CA SER A 255 -4.02 16.96 -16.04
C SER A 255 -3.24 18.11 -16.68
N ILE A 256 -2.28 18.72 -15.97
CA ILE A 256 -1.45 19.85 -16.44
C ILE A 256 -0.08 19.37 -16.98
N LEU A 257 0.23 18.09 -16.84
CA LEU A 257 1.45 17.45 -17.36
C LEU A 257 1.18 16.64 -18.63
#